data_33f2c63b314d080dbed7b40df0ff87bd
#
_entry.id   33f2c63b314d080dbed7b40df0ff87bd
#
_cell.length_a   1.000
_cell.length_b   1.000
_cell.length_c   1.000
_cell.angle_alpha   90.00
_cell.angle_beta   90.00
_cell.angle_gamma   90.00
#
_symmetry.space_group_name_H-M   'P 1'
#
loop_
_entity.id
_entity.type
_entity.pdbx_description
1 polymer ?
#
loop_
_entity_poly.entity_id
_entity_poly.type
_entity_poly.pdbx_seq_one_letter_code
_entity_poly.pdbx_strand_id
1 'polypeptide(L)'
;MAPIVKALQALRGVSLICATITVAELGDLSRFQNPKELMAYLGLVPSEHSSGESIRRGSITKTGNGHARKVLVEGAWTYKHHARVTYPLIKRQRELPKSICQISWKAQLRLCARYRKMVARKKPNNVVVIAIARELAAFMWAIAQEVRAAA
;
A
#
# COMPACT_ATOMS: atom_id res chain seq x y z
N MET A 1 10.84 2.79 18.95
CA MET A 1 9.95 2.66 17.76
C MET A 1 9.83 1.19 17.42
N ALA A 2 8.61 0.70 17.24
CA ALA A 2 8.38 -0.70 16.87
C ALA A 2 9.05 -1.05 15.53
N PRO A 3 9.67 -2.24 15.40
CA PRO A 3 10.37 -2.62 14.18
C PRO A 3 9.51 -2.50 12.92
N ILE A 4 8.24 -2.88 13.00
CA ILE A 4 7.33 -2.79 11.85
C ILE A 4 7.09 -1.34 11.42
N VAL A 5 6.92 -0.40 12.35
CA VAL A 5 6.73 1.01 12.04
C VAL A 5 7.96 1.56 11.32
N LYS A 6 9.15 1.20 11.80
CA LYS A 6 10.40 1.60 11.16
C LYS A 6 10.52 1.02 9.76
N ALA A 7 10.23 -0.26 9.59
CA ALA A 7 10.33 -0.97 8.31
C ALA A 7 9.37 -0.43 7.25
N LEU A 8 8.13 -0.12 7.63
CA LEU A 8 7.13 0.41 6.68
C LEU A 8 7.54 1.74 6.08
N GLN A 9 8.34 2.53 6.80
CA GLN A 9 8.84 3.81 6.30
C GLN A 9 9.87 3.66 5.17
N ALA A 10 10.31 2.45 4.86
CA ALA A 10 11.10 2.20 3.66
C ALA A 10 10.31 2.48 2.37
N LEU A 11 8.99 2.36 2.43
CA LEU A 11 8.12 2.62 1.28
C LEU A 11 7.94 4.12 1.05
N ARG A 12 8.10 4.53 -0.21
CA ARG A 12 7.77 5.90 -0.60
C ARG A 12 6.28 6.16 -0.36
N GLY A 13 5.97 7.29 0.22
CA GLY A 13 4.59 7.66 0.57
C GLY A 13 4.14 7.18 1.94
N VAL A 14 4.95 6.38 2.63
CA VAL A 14 4.64 5.89 3.98
C VAL A 14 5.53 6.61 4.99
N SER A 15 5.05 7.76 5.48
CA SER A 15 5.74 8.54 6.52
C SER A 15 5.64 7.85 7.87
N LEU A 16 6.34 8.39 8.86
CA LEU A 16 6.22 7.94 10.25
C LEU A 16 4.75 7.95 10.72
N ILE A 17 4.03 9.02 10.40
CA ILE A 17 2.63 9.16 10.79
C ILE A 17 1.78 8.10 10.12
N CYS A 18 1.95 7.89 8.81
CA CYS A 18 1.23 6.86 8.06
C CYS A 18 1.50 5.46 8.62
N ALA A 19 2.77 5.12 8.84
CA ALA A 19 3.15 3.83 9.40
C ALA A 19 2.57 3.62 10.79
N THR A 20 2.65 4.64 11.65
CA THR A 20 2.14 4.57 13.02
C THR A 20 0.63 4.38 13.04
N ILE A 21 -0.12 5.15 12.26
CA ILE A 21 -1.58 5.02 12.17
C ILE A 21 -1.95 3.64 11.66
N THR A 22 -1.29 3.17 10.61
CA THR A 22 -1.58 1.86 10.02
C THR A 22 -1.40 0.75 11.04
N VAL A 23 -0.29 0.75 11.78
CA VAL A 23 -0.01 -0.29 12.78
C VAL A 23 -0.92 -0.14 13.99
N ALA A 24 -1.20 1.09 14.45
CA ALA A 24 -2.09 1.32 15.58
C ALA A 24 -3.52 0.84 15.29
N GLU A 25 -4.00 1.07 14.06
CA GLU A 25 -5.37 0.74 13.67
C GLU A 25 -5.55 -0.72 13.25
N LEU A 26 -4.55 -1.32 12.62
CA LEU A 26 -4.66 -2.67 12.05
C LEU A 26 -4.00 -3.75 12.90
N GLY A 27 -3.09 -3.37 13.81
CA GLY A 27 -2.29 -4.32 14.56
C GLY A 27 -1.24 -5.00 13.68
N ASP A 28 -1.03 -6.28 13.91
CA ASP A 28 -0.04 -7.07 13.17
C ASP A 28 -0.52 -7.36 11.75
N LEU A 29 0.10 -6.71 10.77
CA LEU A 29 -0.22 -6.91 9.34
C LEU A 29 0.11 -8.33 8.88
N SER A 30 1.06 -9.01 9.52
CA SER A 30 1.45 -10.37 9.14
C SER A 30 0.40 -11.43 9.47
N ARG A 31 -0.63 -11.09 10.26
CA ARG A 31 -1.74 -11.99 10.60
C ARG A 31 -2.62 -12.33 9.40
N PHE A 32 -2.63 -11.49 8.37
CA PHE A 32 -3.36 -11.77 7.15
C PHE A 32 -2.62 -12.84 6.35
N GLN A 33 -3.34 -13.85 5.83
CA GLN A 33 -2.74 -14.98 5.12
C GLN A 33 -2.13 -14.56 3.78
N ASN A 34 -2.73 -13.56 3.14
CA ASN A 34 -2.28 -13.05 1.86
C ASN A 34 -2.64 -11.56 1.73
N PRO A 35 -2.03 -10.85 0.77
CA PRO A 35 -2.29 -9.41 0.62
C PRO A 35 -3.73 -9.09 0.23
N LYS A 36 -4.43 -10.00 -0.44
CA LYS A 36 -5.83 -9.77 -0.83
C LYS A 36 -6.75 -9.66 0.39
N GLU A 37 -6.48 -10.43 1.44
CA GLU A 37 -7.22 -10.31 2.69
C GLU A 37 -7.05 -8.94 3.33
N LEU A 38 -5.82 -8.42 3.33
CA LEU A 38 -5.55 -7.08 3.85
C LEU A 38 -6.25 -6.00 3.01
N MET A 39 -6.19 -6.12 1.69
CA MET A 39 -6.89 -5.20 0.78
C MET A 39 -8.39 -5.16 1.06
N ALA A 40 -9.00 -6.33 1.24
CA ALA A 40 -10.42 -6.46 1.56
C ALA A 40 -10.74 -5.89 2.94
N TYR A 41 -9.91 -6.18 3.93
CA TYR A 41 -10.05 -5.66 5.28
C TYR A 41 -10.02 -4.12 5.33
N LEU A 42 -9.20 -3.51 4.47
CA LEU A 42 -9.10 -2.06 4.34
C LEU A 42 -10.25 -1.44 3.54
N GLY A 43 -11.10 -2.26 2.93
CA GLY A 43 -12.20 -1.78 2.10
C GLY A 43 -11.77 -1.15 0.79
N LEU A 44 -10.58 -1.54 0.28
CA LEU A 44 -10.01 -1.00 -0.96
C LEU A 44 -10.37 -1.83 -2.20
N VAL A 45 -11.09 -2.93 -2.01
CA VAL A 45 -11.54 -3.76 -3.13
C VAL A 45 -12.88 -3.27 -3.67
N PRO A 46 -13.12 -3.41 -4.99
CA PRO A 46 -14.42 -3.05 -5.55
C PRO A 46 -15.53 -3.90 -4.96
N SER A 47 -16.68 -3.28 -4.73
CA SER A 47 -17.90 -4.04 -4.46
C SER A 47 -18.32 -4.77 -5.73
N GLU A 48 -18.87 -5.97 -5.59
CA GLU A 48 -19.30 -6.79 -6.72
C GLU A 48 -20.76 -7.15 -6.57
N HIS A 49 -21.54 -6.82 -7.61
CA HIS A 49 -22.93 -7.21 -7.72
C HIS A 49 -23.05 -8.11 -8.93
N SER A 50 -23.08 -9.43 -8.69
CA SER A 50 -23.25 -10.41 -9.76
C SER A 50 -24.58 -11.15 -9.60
N SER A 51 -25.29 -11.30 -10.71
CA SER A 51 -26.48 -12.14 -10.81
C SER A 51 -26.42 -12.91 -12.14
N GLY A 52 -26.38 -14.25 -12.05
CA GLY A 52 -26.29 -15.10 -13.22
C GLY A 52 -25.02 -14.84 -14.03
N GLU A 53 -25.16 -14.47 -15.30
CA GLU A 53 -24.04 -14.19 -16.20
C GLU A 53 -23.50 -12.75 -16.12
N SER A 54 -24.15 -11.88 -15.33
CA SER A 54 -23.82 -10.47 -15.24
C SER A 54 -22.97 -10.18 -14.01
N ILE A 55 -21.74 -9.68 -14.22
CA ILE A 55 -20.84 -9.25 -13.16
C ILE A 55 -20.76 -7.72 -13.21
N ARG A 56 -21.20 -7.06 -12.13
CA ARG A 56 -21.08 -5.61 -11.98
C ARG A 56 -20.12 -5.28 -10.85
N ARG A 57 -19.11 -4.46 -11.16
CA ARG A 57 -18.18 -3.93 -10.16
C ARG A 57 -18.55 -2.49 -9.85
N GLY A 58 -18.84 -2.21 -8.59
CA GLY A 58 -19.11 -0.86 -8.09
C GLY A 58 -17.87 -0.17 -7.56
N SER A 59 -18.09 0.87 -6.77
CA SER A 59 -17.04 1.54 -6.01
C SER A 59 -16.46 0.58 -4.96
N ILE A 60 -15.35 1.00 -4.31
CA ILE A 60 -14.75 0.21 -3.22
C ILE A 60 -15.76 0.03 -2.07
N THR A 61 -15.60 -1.08 -1.34
CA THR A 61 -16.53 -1.46 -0.27
C THR A 61 -16.54 -0.49 0.91
N LYS A 62 -15.39 0.15 1.18
CA LYS A 62 -15.18 1.05 2.34
C LYS A 62 -15.46 0.39 3.68
N THR A 63 -15.39 -0.94 3.73
CA THR A 63 -15.47 -1.67 4.99
C THR A 63 -14.18 -1.51 5.80
N GLY A 64 -14.20 -1.87 7.06
CA GLY A 64 -13.03 -1.83 7.93
C GLY A 64 -12.62 -0.42 8.34
N ASN A 65 -11.34 -0.23 8.60
CA ASN A 65 -10.82 0.99 9.20
C ASN A 65 -10.62 2.11 8.18
N GLY A 66 -11.50 3.12 8.23
CA GLY A 66 -11.46 4.26 7.33
C GLY A 66 -10.23 5.17 7.56
N HIS A 67 -9.71 5.25 8.78
CA HIS A 67 -8.53 6.06 9.09
C HIS A 67 -7.28 5.47 8.44
N ALA A 68 -7.07 4.17 8.57
CA ALA A 68 -5.96 3.47 7.90
C ALA A 68 -6.06 3.59 6.36
N ARG A 69 -7.27 3.41 5.82
CA ARG A 69 -7.51 3.57 4.38
C ARG A 69 -7.15 4.97 3.89
N LYS A 70 -7.54 6.00 4.63
CA LYS A 70 -7.27 7.39 4.28
C LYS A 70 -5.76 7.67 4.17
N VAL A 71 -4.98 7.26 5.15
CA VAL A 71 -3.53 7.53 5.12
C VAL A 71 -2.83 6.77 4.00
N LEU A 72 -3.31 5.57 3.64
CA LEU A 72 -2.80 4.83 2.49
C LEU A 72 -3.12 5.54 1.18
N VAL A 73 -4.33 6.04 1.02
CA VAL A 73 -4.72 6.80 -0.18
C VAL A 73 -3.88 8.07 -0.30
N GLU A 74 -3.64 8.78 0.78
CA GLU A 74 -2.78 9.97 0.78
C GLU A 74 -1.35 9.62 0.35
N GLY A 75 -0.79 8.53 0.87
CA GLY A 75 0.54 8.07 0.48
C GLY A 75 0.62 7.62 -0.97
N ALA A 76 -0.46 7.08 -1.50
CA ALA A 76 -0.51 6.58 -2.88
C ALA A 76 -0.32 7.68 -3.93
N TRP A 77 -0.65 8.94 -3.62
CA TRP A 77 -0.48 10.06 -4.55
C TRP A 77 0.98 10.28 -4.97
N THR A 78 1.96 9.89 -4.15
CA THR A 78 3.38 10.08 -4.46
C THR A 78 3.83 9.29 -5.68
N TYR A 79 3.11 8.23 -6.03
CA TYR A 79 3.48 7.34 -7.15
C TYR A 79 3.16 7.92 -8.52
N LYS A 80 2.59 9.11 -8.59
CA LYS A 80 2.49 9.88 -9.84
C LYS A 80 3.86 10.36 -10.33
N HIS A 81 4.83 10.50 -9.44
CA HIS A 81 6.21 10.89 -9.76
C HIS A 81 7.05 9.70 -10.19
N HIS A 82 8.14 9.95 -10.89
CA HIS A 82 9.07 8.90 -11.32
C HIS A 82 9.62 8.11 -10.14
N ALA A 83 9.92 6.83 -10.37
CA ALA A 83 10.60 6.00 -9.40
C ALA A 83 11.99 6.59 -9.09
N ARG A 84 12.23 6.90 -7.82
CA ARG A 84 13.47 7.50 -7.36
C ARG A 84 13.62 7.35 -5.86
N VAL A 85 14.86 7.08 -5.43
CA VAL A 85 15.19 7.07 -4.01
C VAL A 85 15.75 8.45 -3.65
N THR A 86 14.92 9.27 -3.03
CA THR A 86 15.28 10.62 -2.60
C THR A 86 16.09 10.58 -1.29
N TYR A 87 16.73 11.69 -0.95
CA TYR A 87 17.52 11.79 0.29
C TYR A 87 16.69 11.44 1.55
N PRO A 88 15.46 11.97 1.74
CA PRO A 88 14.65 11.55 2.89
C PRO A 88 14.39 10.05 2.94
N LEU A 89 14.19 9.42 1.77
CA LEU A 89 13.95 7.97 1.71
C LEU A 89 15.24 7.20 2.04
N ILE A 90 16.38 7.64 1.55
CA ILE A 90 17.69 7.07 1.89
C ILE A 90 17.89 7.05 3.42
N LYS A 91 17.59 8.17 4.07
CA LYS A 91 17.70 8.27 5.54
C LYS A 91 16.82 7.25 6.25
N ARG A 92 15.59 7.07 5.79
CA ARG A 92 14.65 6.11 6.38
C ARG A 92 15.08 4.66 6.15
N GLN A 93 15.78 4.38 5.06
CA GLN A 93 16.22 3.04 4.68
C GLN A 93 17.60 2.66 5.24
N ARG A 94 18.35 3.60 5.77
CA ARG A 94 19.79 3.44 6.12
C ARG A 94 20.06 2.26 7.03
N GLU A 95 19.20 2.01 8.01
CA GLU A 95 19.38 0.95 9.00
C GLU A 95 18.50 -0.27 8.76
N LEU A 96 17.81 -0.31 7.61
CA LEU A 96 16.89 -1.38 7.28
C LEU A 96 17.59 -2.48 6.46
N PRO A 97 17.13 -3.75 6.59
CA PRO A 97 17.66 -4.84 5.78
C PRO A 97 17.49 -4.58 4.28
N LYS A 98 18.43 -5.08 3.49
CA LYS A 98 18.41 -4.99 2.04
C LYS A 98 17.11 -5.55 1.45
N SER A 99 16.60 -6.64 2.00
CA SER A 99 15.35 -7.27 1.54
C SER A 99 14.17 -6.30 1.59
N ILE A 100 14.07 -5.50 2.65
CA ILE A 100 13.00 -4.51 2.82
C ILE A 100 13.18 -3.35 1.83
N CYS A 101 14.41 -2.87 1.65
CA CYS A 101 14.71 -1.82 0.67
C CYS A 101 14.39 -2.28 -0.76
N GLN A 102 14.63 -3.55 -1.08
CA GLN A 102 14.29 -4.14 -2.37
C GLN A 102 12.78 -4.19 -2.59
N ILE A 103 12.00 -4.52 -1.56
CA ILE A 103 10.53 -4.47 -1.63
C ILE A 103 10.07 -3.04 -1.95
N SER A 104 10.64 -2.05 -1.28
CA SER A 104 10.33 -0.64 -1.55
C SER A 104 10.62 -0.25 -3.00
N TRP A 105 11.75 -0.68 -3.53
CA TRP A 105 12.10 -0.37 -4.92
C TRP A 105 11.17 -1.07 -5.91
N LYS A 106 10.85 -2.34 -5.70
CA LYS A 106 9.86 -3.05 -6.51
C LYS A 106 8.50 -2.35 -6.48
N ALA A 107 8.10 -1.84 -5.30
CA ALA A 107 6.87 -1.09 -5.17
C ALA A 107 6.89 0.16 -6.05
N GLN A 108 7.98 0.92 -6.04
CA GLN A 108 8.11 2.12 -6.87
C GLN A 108 8.01 1.78 -8.36
N LEU A 109 8.76 0.78 -8.82
CA LEU A 109 8.75 0.38 -10.23
C LEU A 109 7.35 -0.02 -10.69
N ARG A 110 6.69 -0.86 -9.90
CA ARG A 110 5.34 -1.34 -10.24
C ARG A 110 4.30 -0.23 -10.16
N LEU A 111 4.25 0.48 -9.04
CA LEU A 111 3.17 1.44 -8.77
C LEU A 111 3.28 2.69 -9.64
N CYS A 112 4.49 3.17 -9.90
CA CYS A 112 4.70 4.30 -10.83
C CYS A 112 4.28 3.93 -12.24
N ALA A 113 4.66 2.73 -12.71
CA ALA A 113 4.26 2.25 -14.04
C ALA A 113 2.74 2.09 -14.15
N ARG A 114 2.12 1.51 -13.12
CA ARG A 114 0.66 1.34 -13.08
C ARG A 114 -0.06 2.68 -13.07
N TYR A 115 0.43 3.63 -12.29
CA TYR A 115 -0.14 4.98 -12.24
C TYR A 115 -0.16 5.61 -13.63
N ARG A 116 1.00 5.64 -14.31
CA ARG A 116 1.11 6.19 -15.67
C ARG A 116 0.19 5.49 -16.66
N LYS A 117 0.13 4.17 -16.59
CA LYS A 117 -0.70 3.37 -17.49
C LYS A 117 -2.19 3.67 -17.32
N MET A 118 -2.66 3.78 -16.08
CA MET A 118 -4.06 4.10 -15.81
C MET A 118 -4.41 5.53 -16.23
N VAL A 119 -3.51 6.49 -16.00
CA VAL A 119 -3.71 7.87 -16.45
C VAL A 119 -3.76 7.92 -17.97
N ALA A 120 -2.88 7.19 -18.67
CA ALA A 120 -2.89 7.12 -20.13
C ALA A 120 -4.20 6.54 -20.69
N ARG A 121 -4.86 5.67 -19.92
CA ARG A 121 -6.19 5.12 -20.24
C ARG A 121 -7.35 6.06 -19.86
N LYS A 122 -7.02 7.27 -19.43
CA LYS A 122 -7.98 8.31 -19.03
C LYS A 122 -8.87 7.89 -17.85
N LYS A 123 -8.35 7.06 -16.96
CA LYS A 123 -9.05 6.74 -15.70
C LYS A 123 -9.10 7.96 -14.79
N PRO A 124 -10.23 8.21 -14.08
CA PRO A 124 -10.30 9.31 -13.11
C PRO A 124 -9.22 9.18 -12.03
N ASN A 125 -8.67 10.31 -11.59
CA ASN A 125 -7.56 10.34 -10.63
C ASN A 125 -7.88 9.59 -9.32
N ASN A 126 -9.10 9.71 -8.80
CA ASN A 126 -9.49 9.01 -7.58
C ASN A 126 -9.51 7.49 -7.77
N VAL A 127 -9.89 7.00 -8.94
CA VAL A 127 -9.85 5.57 -9.28
C VAL A 127 -8.41 5.09 -9.34
N VAL A 128 -7.52 5.87 -9.97
CA VAL A 128 -6.09 5.55 -10.08
C VAL A 128 -5.46 5.45 -8.69
N VAL A 129 -5.64 6.46 -7.86
CA VAL A 129 -5.04 6.52 -6.52
C VAL A 129 -5.51 5.38 -5.63
N ILE A 130 -6.78 5.01 -5.70
CA ILE A 130 -7.31 3.87 -4.94
C ILE A 130 -6.71 2.56 -5.40
N ALA A 131 -6.53 2.37 -6.71
CA ALA A 131 -5.85 1.18 -7.22
C ALA A 131 -4.41 1.10 -6.72
N ILE A 132 -3.70 2.24 -6.67
CA ILE A 132 -2.34 2.30 -6.13
C ILE A 132 -2.34 2.02 -4.63
N ALA A 133 -3.25 2.61 -3.86
CA ALA A 133 -3.35 2.37 -2.42
C ALA A 133 -3.57 0.90 -2.09
N ARG A 134 -4.42 0.23 -2.86
CA ARG A 134 -4.68 -1.20 -2.71
C ARG A 134 -3.40 -2.02 -2.89
N GLU A 135 -2.63 -1.76 -3.93
CA GLU A 135 -1.37 -2.46 -4.16
C GLU A 135 -0.28 -2.05 -3.17
N LEU A 136 -0.26 -0.79 -2.73
CA LEU A 136 0.64 -0.34 -1.67
C LEU A 136 0.43 -1.17 -0.39
N ALA A 137 -0.81 -1.46 -0.05
CA ALA A 137 -1.11 -2.34 1.08
C ALA A 137 -0.49 -3.74 0.92
N ALA A 138 -0.43 -4.27 -0.30
CA ALA A 138 0.23 -5.54 -0.57
C ALA A 138 1.73 -5.49 -0.29
N PHE A 139 2.40 -4.40 -0.64
CA PHE A 139 3.82 -4.21 -0.33
C PHE A 139 4.05 -4.01 1.17
N MET A 140 3.14 -3.35 1.87
CA MET A 140 3.19 -3.25 3.33
C MET A 140 3.08 -4.62 3.98
N TRP A 141 2.18 -5.46 3.48
CA TRP A 141 2.06 -6.85 3.93
C TRP A 141 3.36 -7.63 3.70
N ALA A 142 3.98 -7.49 2.53
CA ALA A 142 5.25 -8.15 2.23
C ALA A 142 6.36 -7.73 3.21
N ILE A 143 6.45 -6.44 3.53
CA ILE A 143 7.40 -5.94 4.54
C ILE A 143 7.11 -6.53 5.92
N ALA A 144 5.83 -6.63 6.30
CA ALA A 144 5.44 -7.23 7.57
C ALA A 144 5.86 -8.70 7.66
N GLN A 145 5.78 -9.45 6.55
CA GLN A 145 6.27 -10.83 6.51
C GLN A 145 7.79 -10.89 6.73
N GLU A 146 8.56 -9.99 6.12
CA GLU A 146 10.01 -9.92 6.30
C GLU A 146 10.37 -9.60 7.76
N VAL A 147 9.68 -8.65 8.38
CA VAL A 147 9.90 -8.28 9.78
C VAL A 147 9.59 -9.47 10.70
N ARG A 148 8.50 -10.17 10.44
CA ARG A 148 8.11 -11.36 11.21
C ARG A 148 9.16 -12.47 11.07
N ALA A 149 9.66 -12.73 9.86
CA ALA A 149 10.64 -13.76 9.59
C ALA A 149 11.99 -13.49 10.28
N ALA A 150 12.33 -12.20 10.48
CA ALA A 150 13.58 -11.78 11.12
C ALA A 150 13.48 -11.72 12.65
N ALA A 151 12.28 -11.85 13.21
CA ALA A 151 12.04 -11.78 14.65
C ALA A 151 12.43 -13.08 15.37
#